data_c87344e7cd8aad584b54caa6881f30f7
#
_entry.id   c87344e7cd8aad584b54caa6881f30f7
#
_cell.length_a   1.000
_cell.length_b   1.000
_cell.length_c   1.000
_cell.angle_alpha   90.00
_cell.angle_beta   90.00
_cell.angle_gamma   90.00
#
_symmetry.space_group_name_H-M   'P 1'
#
loop_
_entity.id
_entity.type
_entity.pdbx_description
1 polymer ?
#
loop_
_entity_poly.entity_id
_entity_poly.type
_entity_poly.pdbx_seq_one_letter_code
_entity_poly.pdbx_strand_id
1 'polypeptide(L)'
;MSEIFTSDLWDVRITDTSLRDGSHHKRHQFTADEVVAIVGALDAAGVPVIEVTHGDGLGGSSFNYGFSKTPEQQLIKLAAETATNARIAFLMLPGVGTKEDIKEAQNNGGSICRIATHCTEADVSIQHFGLARELGLETVGFLMMSHTISPERLAGQARIMADAGCQCVYVVDSAGALVLDGVSDRVAALVAELGDDAQVGFHGHENLGLGVANSVEAVRAGARQIDGSCRRFGAGAGNAPVEALIGVFDKIGVKTGIDFFDIADAAEEVVAPAMPAECLLDRNALIMGYSGVYSSFLKHAIRQGERYGVPPHLLLHRAGQRKLIGGQEDQLIDIALEIKREMAEGKVVTPTR
;
A
#
# COMPACT_ATOMS: atom_id res chain seq x y z
N MET A 1 20.37 -13.70 9.54
CA MET A 1 19.05 -13.03 9.75
C MET A 1 19.12 -12.29 11.07
N SER A 2 18.77 -11.03 11.11
CA SER A 2 18.66 -10.31 12.39
C SER A 2 17.47 -10.87 13.17
N GLU A 3 17.59 -10.97 14.49
CA GLU A 3 16.54 -11.44 15.42
C GLU A 3 15.20 -10.69 15.32
N ILE A 4 15.16 -9.59 14.57
CA ILE A 4 14.01 -8.70 14.37
C ILE A 4 12.83 -9.41 13.65
N PHE A 5 13.09 -10.46 12.89
CA PHE A 5 12.11 -11.11 12.01
C PHE A 5 11.65 -12.49 12.46
N THR A 6 12.26 -13.03 13.50
CA THR A 6 11.85 -14.31 14.06
C THR A 6 11.08 -14.09 15.35
N SER A 7 9.89 -14.61 15.44
CA SER A 7 9.09 -14.60 16.66
C SER A 7 8.36 -15.93 16.79
N ASP A 8 8.28 -16.45 18.01
CA ASP A 8 7.41 -17.60 18.31
C ASP A 8 5.91 -17.21 18.28
N LEU A 9 5.62 -15.91 18.17
CA LEU A 9 4.26 -15.36 18.17
C LEU A 9 3.58 -15.44 16.81
N TRP A 10 4.35 -15.40 15.70
CA TRP A 10 3.79 -15.40 14.35
C TRP A 10 4.66 -16.16 13.33
N ASP A 11 4.01 -16.79 12.37
CA ASP A 11 4.62 -17.32 11.14
C ASP A 11 4.71 -16.23 10.08
N VAL A 12 3.75 -15.29 10.11
CA VAL A 12 3.62 -14.13 9.22
C VAL A 12 3.37 -12.88 10.04
N ARG A 13 4.20 -11.85 9.84
CA ARG A 13 4.04 -10.55 10.47
C ARG A 13 3.07 -9.68 9.66
N ILE A 14 2.02 -9.21 10.30
CA ILE A 14 1.01 -8.34 9.69
C ILE A 14 1.38 -6.87 9.91
N THR A 15 1.22 -6.04 8.88
CA THR A 15 1.24 -4.59 8.99
C THR A 15 -0.14 -4.04 8.65
N ASP A 16 -0.77 -3.31 9.59
CA ASP A 16 -1.97 -2.55 9.28
C ASP A 16 -1.59 -1.21 8.64
N THR A 17 -2.20 -0.92 7.49
CA THR A 17 -1.98 0.30 6.70
C THR A 17 -3.19 1.24 6.68
N SER A 18 -4.17 1.04 7.56
CA SER A 18 -5.39 1.86 7.63
C SER A 18 -5.08 3.35 7.82
N LEU A 19 -4.07 3.69 8.61
CA LEU A 19 -3.64 5.07 8.88
C LEU A 19 -2.65 5.64 7.87
N ARG A 20 -2.21 4.85 6.89
CA ARG A 20 -1.38 5.30 5.77
C ARG A 20 -2.16 5.25 4.46
N ASP A 21 -2.51 4.03 3.98
CA ASP A 21 -3.19 3.88 2.69
C ASP A 21 -4.66 4.32 2.78
N GLY A 22 -5.31 4.10 3.92
CA GLY A 22 -6.63 4.64 4.22
C GLY A 22 -6.70 6.18 4.18
N SER A 23 -5.56 6.84 4.38
CA SER A 23 -5.46 8.29 4.24
C SER A 23 -5.84 8.78 2.82
N HIS A 24 -5.56 8.01 1.78
CA HIS A 24 -6.02 8.31 0.42
C HIS A 24 -7.56 8.34 0.34
N HIS A 25 -8.25 7.37 0.92
CA HIS A 25 -9.70 7.31 0.91
C HIS A 25 -10.32 8.45 1.74
N LYS A 26 -9.71 8.79 2.88
CA LYS A 26 -10.09 9.90 3.77
C LYS A 26 -9.61 11.27 3.29
N ARG A 27 -8.96 11.37 2.13
CA ARG A 27 -8.38 12.61 1.60
C ARG A 27 -7.42 13.29 2.58
N HIS A 28 -6.65 12.49 3.30
CA HIS A 28 -5.65 12.91 4.30
C HIS A 28 -6.23 13.69 5.50
N GLN A 29 -7.53 13.47 5.81
CA GLN A 29 -8.25 14.22 6.84
C GLN A 29 -8.37 13.45 8.17
N PHE A 30 -7.35 12.68 8.56
CA PHE A 30 -7.30 12.10 9.91
C PHE A 30 -7.13 13.16 10.98
N THR A 31 -7.92 13.04 12.05
CA THR A 31 -7.75 13.81 13.29
C THR A 31 -6.79 13.09 14.24
N ALA A 32 -6.23 13.84 15.20
CA ALA A 32 -5.41 13.27 16.28
C ALA A 32 -6.18 12.20 17.06
N ASP A 33 -7.44 12.48 17.44
CA ASP A 33 -8.27 11.57 18.22
C ASP A 33 -8.57 10.27 17.47
N GLU A 34 -8.83 10.32 16.16
CA GLU A 34 -9.03 9.13 15.34
C GLU A 34 -7.78 8.26 15.28
N VAL A 35 -6.60 8.88 15.14
CA VAL A 35 -5.34 8.12 15.13
C VAL A 35 -5.09 7.44 16.46
N VAL A 36 -5.28 8.14 17.57
CA VAL A 36 -5.13 7.56 18.93
C VAL A 36 -6.12 6.40 19.12
N ALA A 37 -7.39 6.57 18.75
CA ALA A 37 -8.40 5.52 18.87
C ALA A 37 -8.05 4.28 18.04
N ILE A 38 -7.69 4.47 16.76
CA ILE A 38 -7.35 3.37 15.85
C ILE A 38 -6.09 2.65 16.30
N VAL A 39 -5.02 3.37 16.62
CA VAL A 39 -3.76 2.77 17.11
C VAL A 39 -4.00 1.98 18.39
N GLY A 40 -4.77 2.53 19.34
CA GLY A 40 -5.08 1.84 20.59
C GLY A 40 -5.85 0.53 20.37
N ALA A 41 -6.83 0.53 19.46
CA ALA A 41 -7.61 -0.66 19.16
C ALA A 41 -6.76 -1.73 18.42
N LEU A 42 -5.95 -1.34 17.45
CA LEU A 42 -5.06 -2.25 16.71
C LEU A 42 -3.97 -2.85 17.63
N ASP A 43 -3.37 -2.04 18.50
CA ASP A 43 -2.36 -2.50 19.46
C ASP A 43 -2.97 -3.49 20.46
N ALA A 44 -4.19 -3.21 20.95
CA ALA A 44 -4.91 -4.12 21.85
C ALA A 44 -5.27 -5.45 21.18
N ALA A 45 -5.62 -5.44 19.89
CA ALA A 45 -5.88 -6.66 19.11
C ALA A 45 -4.60 -7.46 18.79
N GLY A 46 -3.41 -6.94 19.10
CA GLY A 46 -2.13 -7.62 18.87
C GLY A 46 -1.50 -7.37 17.51
N VAL A 47 -1.92 -6.33 16.78
CA VAL A 47 -1.29 -5.96 15.49
C VAL A 47 0.17 -5.55 15.73
N PRO A 48 1.16 -6.28 15.14
CA PRO A 48 2.56 -6.04 15.49
C PRO A 48 3.17 -4.80 14.83
N VAL A 49 2.62 -4.33 13.71
CA VAL A 49 3.09 -3.15 13.00
C VAL A 49 1.91 -2.31 12.51
N ILE A 50 1.93 -1.01 12.79
CA ILE A 50 0.94 -0.04 12.34
C ILE A 50 1.67 1.04 11.53
N GLU A 51 1.27 1.23 10.27
CA GLU A 51 1.84 2.24 9.39
C GLU A 51 1.04 3.55 9.47
N VAL A 52 1.73 4.64 9.80
CA VAL A 52 1.12 5.96 10.04
C VAL A 52 1.88 7.05 9.30
N THR A 53 1.32 7.59 8.22
CA THR A 53 1.81 8.80 7.52
C THR A 53 0.71 9.41 6.67
N HIS A 54 1.04 10.44 5.90
CA HIS A 54 0.27 10.80 4.70
C HIS A 54 0.18 9.60 3.75
N GLY A 55 -0.87 9.51 2.93
CA GLY A 55 -1.03 8.41 1.97
C GLY A 55 0.18 8.24 1.05
N ASP A 56 0.77 9.36 0.61
CA ASP A 56 1.97 9.40 -0.24
C ASP A 56 3.27 9.48 0.58
N GLY A 57 3.23 9.15 1.86
CA GLY A 57 4.40 9.10 2.74
C GLY A 57 4.82 10.47 3.27
N LEU A 58 6.01 10.49 3.89
CA LEU A 58 6.63 11.69 4.45
C LEU A 58 6.78 12.78 3.39
N GLY A 59 6.44 14.03 3.75
CA GLY A 59 6.44 15.16 2.82
C GLY A 59 5.27 15.18 1.84
N GLY A 60 4.36 14.22 1.90
CA GLY A 60 3.22 14.09 0.99
C GLY A 60 2.18 15.19 1.14
N SER A 61 2.08 15.82 2.32
CA SER A 61 1.13 16.91 2.57
C SER A 61 1.46 18.15 1.73
N SER A 62 0.86 18.23 0.54
CA SER A 62 1.23 19.22 -0.49
C SER A 62 0.07 19.57 -1.42
N PHE A 63 0.30 20.54 -2.29
CA PHE A 63 -0.64 20.91 -3.36
C PHE A 63 -0.91 19.77 -4.34
N ASN A 64 0.08 18.92 -4.59
CA ASN A 64 -0.02 17.83 -5.56
C ASN A 64 -0.84 16.67 -5.02
N TYR A 65 -0.61 16.28 -3.76
CA TYR A 65 -1.18 15.07 -3.17
C TYR A 65 -2.34 15.35 -2.19
N GLY A 66 -2.50 16.61 -1.77
CA GLY A 66 -3.49 17.03 -0.79
C GLY A 66 -2.86 17.31 0.57
N PHE A 67 -3.47 18.23 1.31
CA PHE A 67 -2.96 18.60 2.63
C PHE A 67 -3.55 17.71 3.72
N SER A 68 -2.71 17.23 4.63
CA SER A 68 -3.13 16.55 5.85
C SER A 68 -3.85 17.52 6.79
N LYS A 69 -4.92 17.04 7.44
CA LYS A 69 -5.63 17.81 8.49
C LYS A 69 -4.74 17.94 9.73
N THR A 70 -4.13 16.85 10.17
CA THR A 70 -3.12 16.83 11.23
C THR A 70 -1.77 16.57 10.58
N PRO A 71 -0.72 17.34 10.91
CA PRO A 71 0.62 17.11 10.37
C PRO A 71 1.09 15.67 10.59
N GLU A 72 1.66 15.04 9.58
CA GLU A 72 2.05 13.62 9.60
C GLU A 72 3.06 13.31 10.71
N GLN A 73 4.01 14.20 10.98
CA GLN A 73 4.97 14.04 12.08
C GLN A 73 4.28 14.02 13.45
N GLN A 74 3.20 14.78 13.60
CA GLN A 74 2.37 14.72 14.80
C GLN A 74 1.58 13.41 14.90
N LEU A 75 1.08 12.89 13.76
CA LEU A 75 0.38 11.60 13.73
C LEU A 75 1.31 10.45 14.13
N ILE A 76 2.56 10.44 13.62
CA ILE A 76 3.58 9.45 13.99
C ILE A 76 3.87 9.51 15.49
N LYS A 77 4.03 10.72 16.04
CA LYS A 77 4.28 10.91 17.48
C LYS A 77 3.14 10.37 18.34
N LEU A 78 1.90 10.75 18.02
CA LEU A 78 0.71 10.28 18.74
C LEU A 78 0.57 8.76 18.65
N ALA A 79 0.82 8.18 17.48
CA ALA A 79 0.80 6.73 17.31
C ALA A 79 1.85 6.03 18.19
N ALA A 80 3.08 6.55 18.21
CA ALA A 80 4.16 6.00 19.03
C ALA A 80 3.93 6.17 20.54
N GLU A 81 3.29 7.26 20.97
CA GLU A 81 2.91 7.49 22.36
C GLU A 81 1.72 6.62 22.80
N THR A 82 0.88 6.18 21.85
CA THR A 82 -0.32 5.36 22.12
C THR A 82 -0.01 3.86 22.11
N ALA A 83 0.77 3.41 21.15
CA ALA A 83 1.12 2.00 21.01
C ALA A 83 2.01 1.54 22.17
N THR A 84 1.67 0.40 22.77
CA THR A 84 2.46 -0.23 23.84
C THR A 84 3.27 -1.42 23.35
N ASN A 85 2.76 -2.16 22.36
CA ASN A 85 3.36 -3.36 21.78
C ASN A 85 3.69 -3.21 20.30
N ALA A 86 2.78 -2.56 19.54
CA ALA A 86 2.94 -2.36 18.13
C ALA A 86 4.10 -1.41 17.81
N ARG A 87 4.82 -1.74 16.74
CA ARG A 87 5.86 -0.87 16.18
C ARG A 87 5.25 0.07 15.17
N ILE A 88 5.63 1.34 15.21
CA ILE A 88 5.13 2.35 14.27
C ILE A 88 6.03 2.41 13.04
N ALA A 89 5.42 2.14 11.89
CA ALA A 89 6.03 2.29 10.58
C ALA A 89 5.59 3.59 9.90
N PHE A 90 6.43 4.09 9.02
CA PHE A 90 6.13 5.25 8.19
C PHE A 90 6.62 5.04 6.76
N LEU A 91 5.86 5.57 5.79
CA LEU A 91 6.18 5.49 4.38
C LEU A 91 7.07 6.66 3.96
N MET A 92 8.02 6.37 3.08
CA MET A 92 8.92 7.35 2.46
C MET A 92 9.02 7.07 0.96
N LEU A 93 8.71 8.06 0.13
CA LEU A 93 8.93 8.00 -1.32
C LEU A 93 10.11 8.91 -1.68
N PRO A 94 11.16 8.36 -2.32
CA PRO A 94 12.24 9.19 -2.89
C PRO A 94 11.67 10.28 -3.81
N GLY A 95 12.10 11.53 -3.59
CA GLY A 95 11.59 12.69 -4.32
C GLY A 95 10.33 13.35 -3.74
N VAL A 96 9.68 12.75 -2.75
CA VAL A 96 8.57 13.36 -1.98
C VAL A 96 9.07 13.78 -0.61
N GLY A 97 9.48 12.83 0.23
CA GLY A 97 10.08 13.13 1.53
C GLY A 97 11.58 13.41 1.44
N THR A 98 12.10 14.00 2.51
CA THR A 98 13.50 14.36 2.67
C THR A 98 14.19 13.51 3.75
N LYS A 99 15.52 13.59 3.82
CA LYS A 99 16.28 12.96 4.91
C LYS A 99 15.96 13.56 6.29
N GLU A 100 15.60 14.84 6.31
CA GLU A 100 15.17 15.52 7.53
C GLU A 100 13.84 14.97 8.03
N ASP A 101 12.89 14.67 7.12
CA ASP A 101 11.62 14.07 7.48
C ASP A 101 11.79 12.67 8.08
N ILE A 102 12.74 11.86 7.57
CA ILE A 102 13.06 10.54 8.13
C ILE A 102 13.61 10.67 9.56
N LYS A 103 14.52 11.63 9.79
CA LYS A 103 15.09 11.90 11.13
C LYS A 103 14.03 12.37 12.11
N GLU A 104 13.13 13.25 11.65
CA GLU A 104 12.03 13.75 12.47
C GLU A 104 11.05 12.63 12.81
N ALA A 105 10.69 11.77 11.85
CA ALA A 105 9.83 10.61 12.08
C ALA A 105 10.45 9.63 13.11
N GLN A 106 11.77 9.36 13.02
CA GLN A 106 12.49 8.57 14.00
C GLN A 106 12.48 9.21 15.40
N ASN A 107 12.72 10.51 15.48
CA ASN A 107 12.67 11.26 16.74
C ASN A 107 11.26 11.27 17.36
N ASN A 108 10.22 11.18 16.55
CA ASN A 108 8.82 11.08 16.96
C ASN A 108 8.39 9.63 17.30
N GLY A 109 9.32 8.67 17.33
CA GLY A 109 9.07 7.29 17.73
C GLY A 109 8.77 6.31 16.59
N GLY A 110 8.82 6.76 15.32
CA GLY A 110 8.80 5.85 14.18
C GLY A 110 10.01 4.92 14.21
N SER A 111 9.79 3.63 14.05
CA SER A 111 10.81 2.58 14.21
C SER A 111 11.06 1.75 12.96
N ILE A 112 10.18 1.85 11.96
CA ILE A 112 10.27 1.12 10.69
C ILE A 112 10.11 2.13 9.56
N CYS A 113 11.16 2.28 8.72
CA CYS A 113 11.13 3.11 7.53
C CYS A 113 10.78 2.25 6.31
N ARG A 114 9.64 2.52 5.68
CA ARG A 114 9.15 1.80 4.49
C ARG A 114 9.40 2.69 3.28
N ILE A 115 10.32 2.26 2.40
CA ILE A 115 10.80 3.06 1.26
C ILE A 115 10.22 2.49 -0.03
N ALA A 116 9.42 3.28 -0.73
CA ALA A 116 8.69 2.85 -1.92
C ALA A 116 9.24 3.48 -3.19
N THR A 117 9.47 2.65 -4.21
CA THR A 117 9.85 3.06 -5.57
C THR A 117 8.97 2.37 -6.60
N HIS A 118 8.93 2.87 -7.82
CA HIS A 118 8.45 2.07 -8.94
C HIS A 118 9.31 0.81 -9.08
N CYS A 119 8.70 -0.31 -9.48
CA CYS A 119 9.37 -1.61 -9.56
C CYS A 119 10.54 -1.67 -10.55
N THR A 120 10.78 -0.63 -11.35
CA THR A 120 11.92 -0.49 -12.27
C THR A 120 13.01 0.45 -11.78
N GLU A 121 12.86 1.06 -10.61
CA GLU A 121 13.66 2.18 -10.13
C GLU A 121 14.15 1.98 -8.68
N ALA A 122 14.51 0.73 -8.32
CA ALA A 122 14.96 0.41 -6.97
C ALA A 122 16.24 1.19 -6.58
N ASP A 123 17.07 1.54 -7.53
CA ASP A 123 18.34 2.25 -7.33
C ASP A 123 18.18 3.65 -6.70
N VAL A 124 17.05 4.33 -6.92
CA VAL A 124 16.79 5.64 -6.29
C VAL A 124 16.59 5.56 -4.78
N SER A 125 16.36 4.36 -4.23
CA SER A 125 16.18 4.13 -2.78
C SER A 125 17.47 3.89 -2.00
N ILE A 126 18.61 3.63 -2.66
CA ILE A 126 19.85 3.18 -2.03
C ILE A 126 20.29 4.11 -0.89
N GLN A 127 20.35 5.42 -1.13
CA GLN A 127 20.75 6.38 -0.11
C GLN A 127 19.76 6.47 1.07
N HIS A 128 18.48 6.19 0.83
CA HIS A 128 17.46 6.24 1.86
C HIS A 128 17.54 5.02 2.79
N PHE A 129 17.83 3.84 2.25
CA PHE A 129 18.12 2.65 3.06
C PHE A 129 19.36 2.86 3.91
N GLY A 130 20.46 3.37 3.33
CA GLY A 130 21.68 3.72 4.07
C GLY A 130 21.40 4.62 5.26
N LEU A 131 20.70 5.74 5.04
CA LEU A 131 20.33 6.67 6.11
C LEU A 131 19.43 6.00 7.18
N ALA A 132 18.41 5.27 6.77
CA ALA A 132 17.50 4.62 7.72
C ALA A 132 18.26 3.61 8.59
N ARG A 133 19.19 2.84 8.01
CA ARG A 133 20.06 1.93 8.75
C ARG A 133 21.01 2.65 9.73
N GLU A 134 21.61 3.77 9.31
CA GLU A 134 22.44 4.62 10.16
C GLU A 134 21.67 5.17 11.38
N LEU A 135 20.39 5.44 11.20
CA LEU A 135 19.49 5.88 12.26
C LEU A 135 18.96 4.72 13.14
N GLY A 136 19.35 3.47 12.88
CA GLY A 136 18.89 2.29 13.63
C GLY A 136 17.47 1.85 13.32
N LEU A 137 16.86 2.36 12.23
CA LEU A 137 15.52 1.97 11.81
C LEU A 137 15.52 0.58 11.16
N GLU A 138 14.45 -0.17 11.36
CA GLU A 138 14.13 -1.30 10.49
C GLU A 138 13.76 -0.77 9.11
N THR A 139 14.17 -1.49 8.06
CA THR A 139 14.00 -1.04 6.68
C THR A 139 13.19 -2.03 5.86
N VAL A 140 12.16 -1.51 5.21
CA VAL A 140 11.27 -2.25 4.31
C VAL A 140 11.26 -1.55 2.95
N GLY A 141 11.37 -2.31 1.87
CA GLY A 141 11.35 -1.79 0.50
C GLY A 141 10.07 -2.17 -0.23
N PHE A 142 9.49 -1.23 -0.95
CA PHE A 142 8.32 -1.46 -1.81
C PHE A 142 8.68 -1.35 -3.28
N LEU A 143 8.41 -2.39 -4.03
CA LEU A 143 8.45 -2.38 -5.49
C LEU A 143 7.02 -2.18 -6.02
N MET A 144 6.62 -0.92 -6.17
CA MET A 144 5.27 -0.57 -6.62
C MET A 144 5.02 -0.97 -8.08
N MET A 145 3.76 -1.26 -8.43
CA MET A 145 3.36 -1.69 -9.78
C MET A 145 4.06 -2.97 -10.25
N SER A 146 4.28 -3.91 -9.34
CA SER A 146 5.03 -5.16 -9.58
C SER A 146 4.50 -5.98 -10.77
N HIS A 147 3.21 -5.84 -11.11
CA HIS A 147 2.59 -6.54 -12.25
C HIS A 147 3.16 -6.11 -13.62
N THR A 148 3.84 -4.96 -13.72
CA THR A 148 4.29 -4.36 -14.99
C THR A 148 5.58 -4.98 -15.54
N ILE A 149 6.33 -5.72 -14.72
CA ILE A 149 7.57 -6.39 -15.14
C ILE A 149 7.53 -7.89 -14.79
N SER A 150 8.44 -8.67 -15.42
CA SER A 150 8.52 -10.10 -15.14
C SER A 150 9.05 -10.40 -13.73
N PRO A 151 8.77 -11.60 -13.18
CA PRO A 151 9.28 -12.02 -11.87
C PRO A 151 10.80 -11.90 -11.74
N GLU A 152 11.56 -12.29 -12.78
CA GLU A 152 13.03 -12.26 -12.77
C GLU A 152 13.56 -10.80 -12.73
N ARG A 153 12.94 -9.91 -13.48
CA ARG A 153 13.31 -8.49 -13.43
C ARG A 153 12.97 -7.86 -12.09
N LEU A 154 11.84 -8.25 -11.50
CA LEU A 154 11.44 -7.79 -10.17
C LEU A 154 12.42 -8.28 -9.10
N ALA A 155 12.86 -9.54 -9.18
CA ALA A 155 13.87 -10.11 -8.29
C ALA A 155 15.22 -9.35 -8.36
N GLY A 156 15.65 -8.98 -9.57
CA GLY A 156 16.84 -8.13 -9.72
C GLY A 156 16.70 -6.75 -9.09
N GLN A 157 15.51 -6.13 -9.12
CA GLN A 157 15.24 -4.87 -8.41
C GLN A 157 15.22 -5.08 -6.88
N ALA A 158 14.68 -6.20 -6.42
CA ALA A 158 14.70 -6.56 -4.99
C ALA A 158 16.14 -6.74 -4.47
N ARG A 159 17.03 -7.35 -5.26
CA ARG A 159 18.45 -7.49 -4.92
C ARG A 159 19.12 -6.13 -4.70
N ILE A 160 18.86 -5.13 -5.56
CA ILE A 160 19.37 -3.75 -5.39
C ILE A 160 18.96 -3.16 -4.03
N MET A 161 17.70 -3.36 -3.61
CA MET A 161 17.24 -2.89 -2.30
C MET A 161 17.91 -3.64 -1.14
N ALA A 162 18.02 -4.96 -1.23
CA ALA A 162 18.66 -5.78 -0.20
C ALA A 162 20.14 -5.42 -0.02
N ASP A 163 20.88 -5.25 -1.11
CA ASP A 163 22.30 -4.84 -1.08
C ASP A 163 22.47 -3.45 -0.48
N ALA A 164 21.47 -2.58 -0.57
CA ALA A 164 21.44 -1.27 0.08
C ALA A 164 21.07 -1.31 1.58
N GLY A 165 20.78 -2.49 2.15
CA GLY A 165 20.44 -2.70 3.56
C GLY A 165 18.95 -2.80 3.85
N CYS A 166 18.11 -3.02 2.81
CA CYS A 166 16.70 -3.36 3.01
C CYS A 166 16.57 -4.75 3.63
N GLN A 167 15.75 -4.87 4.67
CA GLN A 167 15.59 -6.11 5.44
C GLN A 167 14.38 -6.93 5.01
N CYS A 168 13.41 -6.31 4.33
CA CYS A 168 12.26 -6.98 3.74
C CYS A 168 11.81 -6.26 2.46
N VAL A 169 11.70 -6.96 1.35
CA VAL A 169 11.25 -6.39 0.07
C VAL A 169 9.85 -6.88 -0.27
N TYR A 170 8.96 -5.96 -0.53
CA TYR A 170 7.56 -6.23 -0.85
C TYR A 170 7.29 -6.29 -2.35
N VAL A 171 6.58 -7.33 -2.76
CA VAL A 171 5.83 -7.35 -4.02
C VAL A 171 4.56 -6.52 -3.81
N VAL A 172 4.44 -5.39 -4.52
CA VAL A 172 3.32 -4.46 -4.32
C VAL A 172 2.39 -4.47 -5.53
N ASP A 173 1.19 -5.00 -5.34
CA ASP A 173 0.12 -4.98 -6.34
C ASP A 173 -0.70 -3.69 -6.24
N SER A 174 -0.05 -2.56 -6.58
CA SER A 174 -0.64 -1.21 -6.46
C SER A 174 -1.90 -1.01 -7.29
N ALA A 175 -2.10 -1.80 -8.33
CA ALA A 175 -3.26 -1.74 -9.20
C ALA A 175 -4.35 -2.75 -8.82
N GLY A 176 -4.05 -3.71 -7.91
CA GLY A 176 -4.92 -4.86 -7.67
C GLY A 176 -5.14 -5.68 -8.93
N ALA A 177 -4.09 -5.81 -9.77
CA ALA A 177 -4.13 -6.43 -11.09
C ALA A 177 -3.56 -7.85 -11.13
N LEU A 178 -2.80 -8.24 -10.10
CA LEU A 178 -2.23 -9.57 -10.01
C LEU A 178 -3.31 -10.61 -9.71
N VAL A 179 -3.17 -11.75 -10.38
CA VAL A 179 -3.92 -12.96 -10.07
C VAL A 179 -3.00 -13.99 -9.41
N LEU A 180 -3.57 -15.04 -8.83
CA LEU A 180 -2.89 -16.00 -7.93
C LEU A 180 -1.50 -16.44 -8.42
N ASP A 181 -1.40 -16.98 -9.65
CA ASP A 181 -0.13 -17.43 -10.21
C ASP A 181 0.88 -16.27 -10.36
N GLY A 182 0.39 -15.10 -10.77
CA GLY A 182 1.23 -13.91 -10.92
C GLY A 182 1.82 -13.42 -9.59
N VAL A 183 1.15 -13.65 -8.46
CA VAL A 183 1.68 -13.38 -7.11
C VAL A 183 2.69 -14.45 -6.73
N SER A 184 2.32 -15.74 -6.86
CA SER A 184 3.20 -16.87 -6.55
C SER A 184 4.54 -16.76 -7.27
N ASP A 185 4.52 -16.50 -8.59
CA ASP A 185 5.72 -16.43 -9.42
C ASP A 185 6.66 -15.30 -8.95
N ARG A 186 6.11 -14.12 -8.63
CA ARG A 186 6.91 -12.97 -8.19
C ARG A 186 7.48 -13.17 -6.79
N VAL A 187 6.65 -13.63 -5.85
CA VAL A 187 7.13 -13.88 -4.49
C VAL A 187 8.20 -14.98 -4.49
N ALA A 188 7.97 -16.10 -5.19
CA ALA A 188 8.96 -17.18 -5.29
C ALA A 188 10.27 -16.71 -5.94
N ALA A 189 10.20 -15.85 -6.97
CA ALA A 189 11.40 -15.29 -7.59
C ALA A 189 12.19 -14.40 -6.61
N LEU A 190 11.51 -13.55 -5.83
CA LEU A 190 12.18 -12.74 -4.79
C LEU A 190 12.77 -13.63 -3.68
N VAL A 191 12.04 -14.63 -3.21
CA VAL A 191 12.54 -15.57 -2.18
C VAL A 191 13.79 -16.30 -2.66
N ALA A 192 13.79 -16.77 -3.92
CA ALA A 192 14.94 -17.45 -4.50
C ALA A 192 16.15 -16.51 -4.67
N GLU A 193 15.93 -15.27 -5.06
CA GLU A 193 16.99 -14.27 -5.26
C GLU A 193 17.58 -13.77 -3.93
N LEU A 194 16.73 -13.49 -2.94
CA LEU A 194 17.16 -12.85 -1.69
C LEU A 194 17.69 -13.86 -0.67
N GLY A 195 17.23 -15.11 -0.70
CA GLY A 195 17.64 -16.12 0.26
C GLY A 195 17.48 -15.66 1.71
N ASP A 196 18.57 -15.70 2.46
CA ASP A 196 18.63 -15.27 3.87
C ASP A 196 19.00 -13.78 4.05
N ASP A 197 19.29 -13.04 2.98
CA ASP A 197 19.73 -11.64 3.06
C ASP A 197 18.59 -10.69 3.43
N ALA A 198 17.37 -10.96 2.91
CA ALA A 198 16.17 -10.18 3.23
C ALA A 198 14.92 -11.05 3.16
N GLN A 199 13.88 -10.68 3.93
CA GLN A 199 12.56 -11.28 3.82
C GLN A 199 11.82 -10.78 2.58
N VAL A 200 10.74 -11.49 2.23
CA VAL A 200 9.78 -11.07 1.21
C VAL A 200 8.44 -10.76 1.85
N GLY A 201 7.83 -9.67 1.43
CA GLY A 201 6.49 -9.26 1.83
C GLY A 201 5.55 -9.11 0.64
N PHE A 202 4.26 -8.96 0.92
CA PHE A 202 3.23 -8.72 -0.08
C PHE A 202 2.22 -7.66 0.39
N HIS A 203 1.89 -6.74 -0.52
CA HIS A 203 0.85 -5.73 -0.35
C HIS A 203 -0.10 -5.78 -1.53
N GLY A 204 -1.38 -6.04 -1.27
CA GLY A 204 -2.38 -6.25 -2.33
C GLY A 204 -3.62 -5.38 -2.18
N HIS A 205 -4.06 -4.81 -3.33
CA HIS A 205 -5.32 -4.09 -3.44
C HIS A 205 -6.48 -4.99 -3.89
N GLU A 206 -7.70 -4.60 -3.54
CA GLU A 206 -8.95 -5.34 -3.77
C GLU A 206 -9.63 -5.02 -5.13
N ASN A 207 -8.95 -4.38 -6.08
CA ASN A 207 -9.61 -3.93 -7.32
C ASN A 207 -10.14 -5.08 -8.21
N LEU A 208 -9.62 -6.30 -8.07
CA LEU A 208 -10.20 -7.51 -8.65
C LEU A 208 -10.81 -8.44 -7.59
N GLY A 209 -10.92 -8.01 -6.33
CA GLY A 209 -11.48 -8.81 -5.23
C GLY A 209 -10.60 -9.98 -4.81
N LEU A 210 -9.28 -9.89 -5.01
CA LEU A 210 -8.33 -10.99 -4.75
C LEU A 210 -7.33 -10.69 -3.63
N GLY A 211 -7.41 -9.55 -2.94
CA GLY A 211 -6.41 -9.14 -1.96
C GLY A 211 -6.12 -10.19 -0.91
N VAL A 212 -7.15 -10.77 -0.28
CA VAL A 212 -7.00 -11.85 0.71
C VAL A 212 -6.43 -13.12 0.07
N ALA A 213 -6.97 -13.55 -1.08
CA ALA A 213 -6.53 -14.77 -1.75
C ALA A 213 -5.07 -14.64 -2.23
N ASN A 214 -4.71 -13.51 -2.80
CA ASN A 214 -3.34 -13.19 -3.21
C ASN A 214 -2.38 -13.18 -2.03
N SER A 215 -2.79 -12.67 -0.86
CA SER A 215 -1.99 -12.70 0.37
C SER A 215 -1.73 -14.13 0.85
N VAL A 216 -2.71 -15.02 0.75
CA VAL A 216 -2.54 -16.45 1.06
C VAL A 216 -1.54 -17.09 0.10
N GLU A 217 -1.66 -16.83 -1.21
CA GLU A 217 -0.72 -17.36 -2.20
C GLU A 217 0.70 -16.78 -1.99
N ALA A 218 0.82 -15.51 -1.62
CA ALA A 218 2.12 -14.93 -1.27
C ALA A 218 2.79 -15.66 -0.09
N VAL A 219 2.03 -15.97 0.97
CA VAL A 219 2.56 -16.72 2.13
C VAL A 219 2.98 -18.14 1.72
N ARG A 220 2.18 -18.83 0.90
CA ARG A 220 2.52 -20.15 0.36
C ARG A 220 3.79 -20.13 -0.50
N ALA A 221 4.01 -19.04 -1.23
CA ALA A 221 5.22 -18.83 -2.04
C ALA A 221 6.44 -18.37 -1.22
N GLY A 222 6.28 -18.10 0.09
CA GLY A 222 7.37 -17.81 1.01
C GLY A 222 7.40 -16.39 1.59
N ALA A 223 6.39 -15.56 1.34
CA ALA A 223 6.28 -14.26 1.99
C ALA A 223 6.14 -14.42 3.51
N ARG A 224 6.80 -13.55 4.27
CA ARG A 224 6.81 -13.54 5.75
C ARG A 224 6.20 -12.27 6.34
N GLN A 225 5.88 -11.30 5.50
CA GLN A 225 5.21 -10.07 5.91
C GLN A 225 4.04 -9.79 4.96
N ILE A 226 2.89 -9.47 5.51
CA ILE A 226 1.67 -9.18 4.74
C ILE A 226 1.07 -7.88 5.23
N ASP A 227 0.71 -7.02 4.29
CA ASP A 227 -0.05 -5.80 4.55
C ASP A 227 -1.54 -6.03 4.38
N GLY A 228 -2.31 -5.31 5.18
CA GLY A 228 -3.73 -5.15 5.00
C GLY A 228 -4.21 -3.86 5.66
N SER A 229 -5.48 -3.58 5.58
CA SER A 229 -6.12 -2.48 6.29
C SER A 229 -7.50 -2.90 6.78
N CYS A 230 -7.88 -2.49 7.98
CA CYS A 230 -9.22 -2.78 8.49
C CYS A 230 -10.28 -2.22 7.52
N ARG A 231 -11.35 -2.99 7.29
CA ARG A 231 -12.47 -2.61 6.40
C ARG A 231 -12.03 -2.24 4.98
N ARG A 232 -10.91 -2.79 4.49
CA ARG A 232 -10.30 -2.42 3.19
C ARG A 232 -9.93 -0.94 3.08
N PHE A 233 -9.79 -0.24 4.18
CA PHE A 233 -9.53 1.20 4.20
C PHE A 233 -8.27 1.57 3.43
N GLY A 234 -8.42 1.95 2.16
CA GLY A 234 -7.31 2.19 1.23
C GLY A 234 -7.75 2.85 -0.07
N ALA A 235 -6.80 3.04 -0.98
CA ALA A 235 -7.04 3.58 -2.31
C ALA A 235 -7.80 2.57 -3.21
N GLY A 236 -8.59 3.06 -4.16
CA GLY A 236 -9.37 2.21 -5.06
C GLY A 236 -10.50 1.46 -4.36
N ALA A 237 -10.59 0.15 -4.57
CA ALA A 237 -11.49 -0.74 -3.81
C ALA A 237 -10.96 -1.05 -2.40
N GLY A 238 -9.83 -0.46 -2.05
CA GLY A 238 -9.12 -0.68 -0.79
C GLY A 238 -8.10 -1.81 -0.87
N ASN A 239 -7.55 -2.16 0.29
CA ASN A 239 -6.54 -3.21 0.47
C ASN A 239 -7.18 -4.52 0.98
N ALA A 240 -6.41 -5.58 1.06
CA ALA A 240 -6.82 -6.80 1.75
C ALA A 240 -7.29 -6.47 3.18
N PRO A 241 -8.55 -6.79 3.57
CA PRO A 241 -9.03 -6.47 4.91
C PRO A 241 -8.32 -7.31 5.98
N VAL A 242 -7.72 -6.64 6.97
CA VAL A 242 -6.91 -7.31 8.02
C VAL A 242 -7.76 -8.32 8.78
N GLU A 243 -8.98 -7.97 9.18
CA GLU A 243 -9.89 -8.87 9.89
C GLU A 243 -10.19 -10.15 9.09
N ALA A 244 -10.32 -10.03 7.78
CA ALA A 244 -10.52 -11.21 6.92
C ALA A 244 -9.22 -12.01 6.73
N LEU A 245 -8.07 -11.34 6.60
CA LEU A 245 -6.75 -11.99 6.54
C LEU A 245 -6.53 -12.85 7.79
N ILE A 246 -6.77 -12.29 8.98
CA ILE A 246 -6.57 -13.01 10.25
C ILE A 246 -7.50 -14.21 10.32
N GLY A 247 -8.79 -14.04 9.99
CA GLY A 247 -9.74 -15.17 9.98
C GLY A 247 -9.37 -16.28 9.00
N VAL A 248 -8.84 -15.93 7.82
CA VAL A 248 -8.38 -16.91 6.82
C VAL A 248 -7.08 -17.59 7.27
N PHE A 249 -6.10 -16.83 7.77
CA PHE A 249 -4.84 -17.38 8.26
C PHE A 249 -5.06 -18.34 9.44
N ASP A 250 -5.93 -17.99 10.38
CA ASP A 250 -6.33 -18.88 11.48
C ASP A 250 -6.91 -20.20 10.95
N LYS A 251 -7.83 -20.15 9.98
CA LYS A 251 -8.45 -21.33 9.36
C LYS A 251 -7.45 -22.25 8.65
N ILE A 252 -6.37 -21.73 8.12
CA ILE A 252 -5.33 -22.52 7.42
C ILE A 252 -4.11 -22.82 8.30
N GLY A 253 -4.16 -22.45 9.60
CA GLY A 253 -3.14 -22.76 10.59
C GLY A 253 -1.88 -21.89 10.51
N VAL A 254 -1.95 -20.69 9.93
CA VAL A 254 -0.88 -19.69 9.90
C VAL A 254 -1.03 -18.74 11.08
N LYS A 255 -0.03 -18.72 11.96
CA LYS A 255 -0.04 -17.83 13.14
C LYS A 255 0.27 -16.40 12.74
N THR A 256 -0.50 -15.46 13.27
CA THR A 256 -0.27 -14.01 13.09
C THR A 256 -0.03 -13.27 14.42
N GLY A 257 -0.36 -13.91 15.53
CA GLY A 257 -0.30 -13.30 16.87
C GLY A 257 -1.44 -12.32 17.16
N ILE A 258 -2.39 -12.15 16.24
CA ILE A 258 -3.52 -11.23 16.35
C ILE A 258 -4.76 -12.01 16.76
N ASP A 259 -5.52 -11.51 17.73
CA ASP A 259 -6.82 -12.11 18.08
C ASP A 259 -7.87 -11.75 17.02
N PHE A 260 -8.56 -12.79 16.50
CA PHE A 260 -9.55 -12.61 15.43
C PHE A 260 -10.77 -11.79 15.86
N PHE A 261 -11.25 -11.98 17.08
CA PHE A 261 -12.44 -11.25 17.55
C PHE A 261 -12.10 -9.80 17.86
N ASP A 262 -10.97 -9.56 18.51
CA ASP A 262 -10.52 -8.21 18.86
C ASP A 262 -10.24 -7.37 17.60
N ILE A 263 -9.64 -7.96 16.54
CA ILE A 263 -9.42 -7.22 15.28
C ILE A 263 -10.72 -6.99 14.52
N ALA A 264 -11.69 -7.90 14.59
CA ALA A 264 -13.00 -7.71 13.98
C ALA A 264 -13.78 -6.58 14.69
N ASP A 265 -13.73 -6.53 16.03
CA ASP A 265 -14.33 -5.47 16.82
C ASP A 265 -13.63 -4.11 16.56
N ALA A 266 -12.30 -4.07 16.52
CA ALA A 266 -11.54 -2.87 16.16
C ALA A 266 -11.92 -2.33 14.77
N ALA A 267 -12.06 -3.22 13.79
CA ALA A 267 -12.46 -2.86 12.43
C ALA A 267 -13.88 -2.26 12.39
N GLU A 268 -14.84 -2.87 13.09
CA GLU A 268 -16.25 -2.45 13.06
C GLU A 268 -16.54 -1.25 13.94
N GLU A 269 -16.03 -1.24 15.19
CA GLU A 269 -16.41 -0.27 16.19
C GLU A 269 -15.52 0.99 16.19
N VAL A 270 -14.27 0.88 15.70
CA VAL A 270 -13.31 2.00 15.75
C VAL A 270 -12.92 2.49 14.36
N VAL A 271 -12.55 1.59 13.43
CA VAL A 271 -12.11 2.02 12.10
C VAL A 271 -13.27 2.43 11.22
N ALA A 272 -14.37 1.64 11.17
CA ALA A 272 -15.53 1.96 10.33
C ALA A 272 -16.11 3.36 10.58
N PRO A 273 -16.31 3.83 11.84
CA PRO A 273 -16.76 5.19 12.12
C PRO A 273 -15.82 6.30 11.63
N ALA A 274 -14.52 6.01 11.52
CA ALA A 274 -13.53 6.96 11.03
C ALA A 274 -13.50 7.05 9.49
N MET A 275 -14.11 6.10 8.78
CA MET A 275 -14.17 6.11 7.31
C MET A 275 -15.23 7.09 6.81
N PRO A 276 -14.96 7.86 5.72
CA PRO A 276 -15.96 8.75 5.13
C PRO A 276 -17.06 7.97 4.37
N ALA A 277 -16.75 6.77 3.91
CA ALA A 277 -17.63 5.84 3.20
C ALA A 277 -16.95 4.47 3.11
N GLU A 278 -17.72 3.44 2.77
CA GLU A 278 -17.18 2.12 2.46
C GLU A 278 -16.28 2.15 1.21
N CYS A 279 -15.21 1.35 1.22
CA CYS A 279 -14.41 1.07 0.03
C CYS A 279 -15.16 0.06 -0.85
N LEU A 280 -15.57 0.47 -2.04
CA LEU A 280 -16.41 -0.34 -2.91
C LEU A 280 -15.65 -0.94 -4.09
N LEU A 281 -15.90 -2.22 -4.34
CA LEU A 281 -15.51 -2.90 -5.57
C LEU A 281 -16.54 -2.57 -6.67
N ASP A 282 -16.54 -1.33 -7.14
CA ASP A 282 -17.43 -0.85 -8.19
C ASP A 282 -16.84 -1.07 -9.60
N ARG A 283 -17.60 -0.64 -10.62
CA ARG A 283 -17.15 -0.73 -12.03
C ARG A 283 -15.81 -0.02 -12.27
N ASN A 284 -15.56 1.11 -11.63
CA ASN A 284 -14.32 1.87 -11.86
C ASN A 284 -13.12 1.14 -11.24
N ALA A 285 -13.29 0.60 -10.04
CA ALA A 285 -12.27 -0.22 -9.38
C ALA A 285 -11.96 -1.50 -10.18
N LEU A 286 -12.99 -2.20 -10.66
CA LEU A 286 -12.82 -3.39 -11.51
C LEU A 286 -12.04 -3.09 -12.79
N ILE A 287 -12.38 -2.01 -13.48
CA ILE A 287 -11.67 -1.60 -14.71
C ILE A 287 -10.23 -1.19 -14.40
N MET A 288 -9.99 -0.56 -13.25
CA MET A 288 -8.65 -0.18 -12.81
C MET A 288 -7.77 -1.41 -12.60
N GLY A 289 -8.24 -2.41 -11.86
CA GLY A 289 -7.55 -3.69 -11.68
C GLY A 289 -7.33 -4.42 -13.02
N TYR A 290 -8.38 -4.56 -13.83
CA TYR A 290 -8.30 -5.20 -15.14
C TYR A 290 -7.29 -4.52 -16.08
N SER A 291 -7.20 -3.19 -16.05
CA SER A 291 -6.33 -2.39 -16.91
C SER A 291 -4.93 -2.15 -16.33
N GLY A 292 -4.67 -2.59 -15.11
CA GLY A 292 -3.38 -2.42 -14.45
C GLY A 292 -3.03 -0.96 -14.14
N VAL A 293 -4.02 -0.16 -13.73
CA VAL A 293 -3.83 1.26 -13.43
C VAL A 293 -3.61 1.47 -11.94
N TYR A 294 -2.66 2.32 -11.58
CA TYR A 294 -2.36 2.67 -10.21
C TYR A 294 -3.59 3.23 -9.48
N SER A 295 -3.85 2.75 -8.26
CA SER A 295 -5.10 3.01 -7.53
C SER A 295 -5.38 4.50 -7.25
N SER A 296 -4.33 5.35 -7.18
CA SER A 296 -4.48 6.81 -7.01
C SER A 296 -5.22 7.50 -8.16
N PHE A 297 -5.18 6.92 -9.38
CA PHE A 297 -5.84 7.49 -10.56
C PHE A 297 -7.37 7.59 -10.43
N LEU A 298 -8.01 6.78 -9.57
CA LEU A 298 -9.46 6.70 -9.48
C LEU A 298 -10.11 8.07 -9.22
N LYS A 299 -9.61 8.82 -8.24
CA LYS A 299 -10.15 10.14 -7.90
C LYS A 299 -9.99 11.14 -9.03
N HIS A 300 -8.85 11.09 -9.71
CA HIS A 300 -8.56 11.95 -10.86
C HIS A 300 -9.46 11.61 -12.04
N ALA A 301 -9.69 10.33 -12.32
CA ALA A 301 -10.56 9.87 -13.39
C ALA A 301 -12.03 10.29 -13.13
N ILE A 302 -12.53 10.17 -11.90
CA ILE A 302 -13.87 10.62 -11.53
C ILE A 302 -13.99 12.13 -11.77
N ARG A 303 -13.05 12.93 -11.24
CA ARG A 303 -13.06 14.40 -11.39
C ARG A 303 -12.99 14.84 -12.85
N GLN A 304 -12.13 14.22 -13.67
CA GLN A 304 -12.04 14.56 -15.09
C GLN A 304 -13.25 14.04 -15.87
N GLY A 305 -13.80 12.89 -15.50
CA GLY A 305 -15.03 12.36 -16.05
C GLY A 305 -16.20 13.33 -15.90
N GLU A 306 -16.41 13.85 -14.70
CA GLU A 306 -17.42 14.88 -14.41
C GLU A 306 -17.17 16.17 -15.20
N ARG A 307 -15.91 16.64 -15.21
CA ARG A 307 -15.52 17.90 -15.87
C ARG A 307 -15.75 17.87 -17.39
N TYR A 308 -15.44 16.76 -18.03
CA TYR A 308 -15.48 16.66 -19.49
C TYR A 308 -16.72 15.92 -20.02
N GLY A 309 -17.55 15.35 -19.14
CA GLY A 309 -18.75 14.58 -19.51
C GLY A 309 -18.39 13.24 -20.15
N VAL A 310 -17.34 12.57 -19.67
CA VAL A 310 -16.89 11.26 -20.16
C VAL A 310 -16.90 10.23 -19.05
N PRO A 311 -17.20 8.94 -19.32
CA PRO A 311 -17.24 7.90 -18.31
C PRO A 311 -15.86 7.66 -17.66
N PRO A 312 -15.71 7.73 -16.31
CA PRO A 312 -14.42 7.56 -15.63
C PRO A 312 -13.73 6.24 -15.94
N HIS A 313 -14.49 5.15 -16.07
CA HIS A 313 -13.92 3.83 -16.38
C HIS A 313 -13.22 3.77 -17.75
N LEU A 314 -13.65 4.58 -18.74
CA LEU A 314 -12.96 4.68 -20.00
C LEU A 314 -11.63 5.44 -19.88
N LEU A 315 -11.59 6.47 -19.03
CA LEU A 315 -10.35 7.17 -18.71
C LEU A 315 -9.33 6.21 -18.09
N LEU A 316 -9.75 5.41 -17.10
CA LEU A 316 -8.92 4.42 -16.44
C LEU A 316 -8.42 3.37 -17.43
N HIS A 317 -9.30 2.82 -18.27
CA HIS A 317 -8.91 1.82 -19.24
C HIS A 317 -7.83 2.35 -20.22
N ARG A 318 -8.01 3.55 -20.75
CA ARG A 318 -7.00 4.17 -21.64
C ARG A 318 -5.71 4.54 -20.92
N ALA A 319 -5.80 4.97 -19.66
CA ALA A 319 -4.61 5.18 -18.84
C ALA A 319 -3.77 3.89 -18.73
N GLY A 320 -4.42 2.75 -18.51
CA GLY A 320 -3.76 1.44 -18.49
C GLY A 320 -3.15 1.07 -19.86
N GLN A 321 -3.88 1.28 -20.95
CA GLN A 321 -3.33 1.05 -22.30
C GLN A 321 -2.08 1.90 -22.61
N ARG A 322 -2.03 3.12 -22.05
CA ARG A 322 -0.86 4.03 -22.14
C ARG A 322 0.23 3.71 -21.11
N LYS A 323 -0.03 2.77 -20.21
CA LYS A 323 0.90 2.39 -19.12
C LYS A 323 1.30 3.60 -18.26
N LEU A 324 0.34 4.47 -17.95
CA LEU A 324 0.59 5.63 -17.10
C LEU A 324 0.95 5.19 -15.68
N ILE A 325 1.89 5.90 -15.08
CA ILE A 325 2.38 5.67 -13.72
C ILE A 325 2.02 6.84 -12.79
N GLY A 326 2.18 6.67 -11.50
CA GLY A 326 1.96 7.73 -10.52
C GLY A 326 2.73 9.00 -10.86
N GLY A 327 2.10 10.16 -10.68
CA GLY A 327 2.60 11.47 -11.10
C GLY A 327 2.19 11.91 -12.51
N GLN A 328 1.53 11.04 -13.30
CA GLN A 328 1.06 11.33 -14.65
C GLN A 328 -0.47 11.49 -14.75
N GLU A 329 -1.13 11.79 -13.64
CA GLU A 329 -2.60 11.92 -13.55
C GLU A 329 -3.15 13.07 -14.39
N ASP A 330 -2.33 14.06 -14.72
CA ASP A 330 -2.66 15.18 -15.63
C ASP A 330 -2.96 14.69 -17.05
N GLN A 331 -2.35 13.60 -17.52
CA GLN A 331 -2.62 13.02 -18.84
C GLN A 331 -4.07 12.51 -19.01
N LEU A 332 -4.81 12.31 -17.91
CA LEU A 332 -6.23 12.01 -17.99
C LEU A 332 -7.05 13.12 -18.66
N ILE A 333 -6.54 14.35 -18.67
CA ILE A 333 -7.17 15.49 -19.36
C ILE A 333 -7.13 15.25 -20.88
N ASP A 334 -6.00 14.88 -21.43
CA ASP A 334 -5.84 14.59 -22.87
C ASP A 334 -6.70 13.40 -23.28
N ILE A 335 -6.70 12.35 -22.47
CA ILE A 335 -7.55 11.17 -22.67
C ILE A 335 -9.03 11.57 -22.66
N ALA A 336 -9.46 12.44 -21.76
CA ALA A 336 -10.85 12.90 -21.68
C ALA A 336 -11.26 13.67 -22.93
N LEU A 337 -10.39 14.54 -23.43
CA LEU A 337 -10.63 15.31 -24.66
C LEU A 337 -10.71 14.41 -25.91
N GLU A 338 -9.89 13.36 -25.99
CA GLU A 338 -9.95 12.37 -27.06
C GLU A 338 -11.26 11.59 -27.03
N ILE A 339 -11.66 11.05 -25.87
CA ILE A 339 -12.91 10.30 -25.72
C ILE A 339 -14.10 11.20 -26.08
N LYS A 340 -14.10 12.45 -25.60
CA LYS A 340 -15.17 13.40 -25.90
C LYS A 340 -15.30 13.67 -27.42
N ARG A 341 -14.19 13.77 -28.13
CA ARG A 341 -14.15 13.94 -29.57
C ARG A 341 -14.72 12.73 -30.31
N GLU A 342 -14.29 11.52 -29.90
CA GLU A 342 -14.81 10.27 -30.48
C GLU A 342 -16.30 10.08 -30.25
N MET A 343 -16.80 10.43 -29.04
CA MET A 343 -18.24 10.43 -28.74
C MET A 343 -19.02 11.42 -29.63
N ALA A 344 -18.48 12.62 -29.89
CA ALA A 344 -19.09 13.60 -30.77
C ALA A 344 -19.13 13.16 -32.26
N GLU A 345 -18.17 12.35 -32.68
CA GLU A 345 -18.10 11.73 -34.01
C GLU A 345 -18.99 10.49 -34.12
N GLY A 346 -19.75 10.13 -33.11
CA GLY A 346 -20.62 8.94 -33.10
C GLY A 346 -19.85 7.61 -33.07
N LYS A 347 -18.56 7.63 -32.77
CA LYS A 347 -17.79 6.41 -32.56
C LYS A 347 -18.25 5.75 -31.28
N VAL A 348 -18.49 4.43 -31.33
CA VAL A 348 -18.79 3.68 -30.10
C VAL A 348 -17.50 3.59 -29.29
N VAL A 349 -17.41 4.40 -28.24
CA VAL A 349 -16.28 4.37 -27.30
C VAL A 349 -16.52 3.21 -26.34
N THR A 350 -16.28 1.99 -26.80
CA THR A 350 -16.21 0.80 -25.96
C THR A 350 -14.76 0.47 -25.67
N PRO A 351 -14.46 -0.10 -24.50
CA PRO A 351 -13.16 -0.71 -24.29
C PRO A 351 -12.94 -1.75 -25.39
N THR A 352 -11.96 -1.54 -26.25
CA THR A 352 -11.50 -2.59 -27.17
C THR A 352 -10.94 -3.73 -26.31
N ARG A 353 -11.47 -4.92 -26.51
CA ARG A 353 -11.00 -6.16 -25.87
C ARG A 353 -9.58 -6.48 -26.27
#